data_c3f407d5fd42c94488d5ac36d8071234
#
_entry.id   c3f407d5fd42c94488d5ac36d8071234
#
_cell.length_a   1.000
_cell.length_b   1.000
_cell.length_c   1.000
_cell.angle_alpha   90.00
_cell.angle_beta   90.00
_cell.angle_gamma   90.00
#
_symmetry.space_group_name_H-M   'P 1'
#
loop_
_entity.id
_entity.type
_entity.pdbx_description
1 polymer ?
#
loop_
_entity_poly.entity_id
_entity_poly.type
_entity_poly.pdbx_seq_one_letter_code
_entity_poly.pdbx_strand_id
1 'polypeptide(L)'
;MNYNYLRYFSVLAQVEHYTIAAARLGISQPSLSSAIHHLETDLGGIKLFEKVGRNIRLTEEGRYFQEKVDTALQELNSASITLRDSMVSAPVVIRMGIVSGTLGGLIAQQVREYLAQNPRVRFRLTESSAEELMDLVRQEKLDMAIVDTTNRDRSLHFRKLYQRDFSVALNATHALTKADALTPQQLTQTPQVVFNYDMEQSFEQWASGTPAEEKIVCTVNTAQAALELVEADVGICVLPNDCIRPMPNLCYVPLKNWHQALYMCILYDKWLEPPVWGFVERLVKVIRSAHQE
;
A
#
# COMPACT_ATOMS: atom_id res chain seq x y z
N MET A 1 12.27 -5.34 -31.39
CA MET A 1 11.37 -5.36 -30.22
C MET A 1 10.18 -4.44 -30.47
N ASN A 2 8.93 -4.94 -30.39
CA ASN A 2 7.71 -4.17 -30.71
C ASN A 2 7.06 -3.66 -29.42
N TYR A 3 6.66 -2.37 -29.38
CA TYR A 3 6.00 -1.75 -28.23
C TYR A 3 4.75 -2.54 -27.74
N ASN A 4 3.91 -3.00 -28.67
CA ASN A 4 2.73 -3.79 -28.31
C ASN A 4 3.10 -5.12 -27.67
N TYR A 5 4.21 -5.74 -28.08
CA TYR A 5 4.67 -7.00 -27.48
C TYR A 5 5.14 -6.81 -26.04
N LEU A 6 5.80 -5.67 -25.74
CA LEU A 6 6.17 -5.32 -24.36
C LEU A 6 4.93 -5.10 -23.49
N ARG A 7 3.92 -4.41 -24.03
CA ARG A 7 2.64 -4.20 -23.35
C ARG A 7 1.90 -5.52 -23.11
N TYR A 8 1.86 -6.39 -24.11
CA TYR A 8 1.23 -7.71 -23.97
C TYR A 8 1.94 -8.60 -22.95
N PHE A 9 3.28 -8.54 -22.95
CA PHE A 9 4.09 -9.22 -21.95
C PHE A 9 3.81 -8.70 -20.53
N SER A 10 3.79 -7.39 -20.32
CA SER A 10 3.48 -6.79 -19.02
C SER A 10 2.13 -7.26 -18.48
N VAL A 11 1.06 -7.24 -19.30
CA VAL A 11 -0.27 -7.73 -18.89
C VAL A 11 -0.26 -9.25 -18.61
N LEU A 12 0.41 -10.05 -19.44
CA LEU A 12 0.49 -11.50 -19.24
C LEU A 12 1.30 -11.86 -17.99
N ALA A 13 2.40 -11.15 -17.75
CA ALA A 13 3.26 -11.33 -16.57
C ALA A 13 2.50 -11.12 -15.26
N GLN A 14 1.56 -10.26 -15.29
CA GLN A 14 0.73 -9.91 -14.14
C GLN A 14 -0.34 -10.95 -13.83
N VAL A 15 -1.01 -11.54 -14.83
CA VAL A 15 -2.11 -12.51 -14.63
C VAL A 15 -1.67 -13.96 -14.69
N GLU A 16 -0.51 -14.23 -15.28
CA GLU A 16 0.05 -15.56 -15.50
C GLU A 16 -0.95 -16.56 -16.14
N HIS A 17 -1.88 -16.02 -16.97
CA HIS A 17 -2.93 -16.79 -17.61
C HIS A 17 -3.29 -16.22 -19.00
N TYR A 18 -2.94 -16.94 -20.07
CA TYR A 18 -3.09 -16.47 -21.45
C TYR A 18 -4.51 -16.02 -21.82
N THR A 19 -5.54 -16.80 -21.44
CA THR A 19 -6.94 -16.47 -21.82
C THR A 19 -7.41 -15.20 -21.12
N ILE A 20 -7.07 -15.02 -19.85
CA ILE A 20 -7.44 -13.83 -19.07
C ILE A 20 -6.71 -12.61 -19.63
N ALA A 21 -5.39 -12.73 -19.88
CA ALA A 21 -4.59 -11.63 -20.43
C ALA A 21 -5.08 -11.22 -21.83
N ALA A 22 -5.39 -12.19 -22.70
CA ALA A 22 -5.91 -11.92 -24.03
C ALA A 22 -7.25 -11.19 -24.00
N ALA A 23 -8.17 -11.63 -23.13
CA ALA A 23 -9.46 -10.95 -22.92
C ALA A 23 -9.27 -9.51 -22.46
N ARG A 24 -8.36 -9.24 -21.51
CA ARG A 24 -8.02 -7.90 -21.04
C ARG A 24 -7.42 -7.01 -22.12
N LEU A 25 -6.63 -7.59 -23.01
CA LEU A 25 -5.98 -6.87 -24.11
C LEU A 25 -6.90 -6.67 -25.33
N GLY A 26 -8.10 -7.30 -25.32
CA GLY A 26 -9.03 -7.25 -26.46
C GLY A 26 -8.49 -7.97 -27.71
N ILE A 27 -7.64 -9.00 -27.54
CA ILE A 27 -7.04 -9.78 -28.63
C ILE A 27 -7.32 -11.28 -28.45
N SER A 28 -7.05 -12.08 -29.49
CA SER A 28 -7.17 -13.52 -29.40
C SER A 28 -6.00 -14.13 -28.61
N GLN A 29 -6.25 -15.21 -27.87
CA GLN A 29 -5.19 -15.93 -27.14
C GLN A 29 -4.03 -16.42 -28.06
N PRO A 30 -4.28 -16.93 -29.30
CA PRO A 30 -3.20 -17.25 -30.24
C PRO A 30 -2.35 -16.02 -30.62
N SER A 31 -2.97 -14.85 -30.79
CA SER A 31 -2.24 -13.60 -31.10
C SER A 31 -1.32 -13.20 -29.94
N LEU A 32 -1.82 -13.31 -28.70
CA LEU A 32 -1.00 -13.06 -27.52
C LEU A 32 0.18 -14.04 -27.41
N SER A 33 -0.08 -15.34 -27.61
CA SER A 33 0.95 -16.38 -27.57
C SER A 33 2.03 -16.16 -28.64
N SER A 34 1.63 -15.78 -29.86
CA SER A 34 2.56 -15.44 -30.95
C SER A 34 3.41 -14.22 -30.61
N ALA A 35 2.80 -13.18 -30.03
CA ALA A 35 3.51 -11.96 -29.64
C ALA A 35 4.58 -12.24 -28.57
N ILE A 36 4.26 -13.05 -27.56
CA ILE A 36 5.22 -13.46 -26.53
C ILE A 36 6.36 -14.30 -27.13
N HIS A 37 6.03 -15.24 -28.03
CA HIS A 37 7.06 -16.04 -28.71
C HIS A 37 8.02 -15.17 -29.53
N HIS A 38 7.49 -14.19 -30.26
CA HIS A 38 8.34 -13.23 -30.99
C HIS A 38 9.21 -12.40 -30.04
N LEU A 39 8.67 -11.96 -28.91
CA LEU A 39 9.43 -11.21 -27.90
C LEU A 39 10.57 -12.06 -27.33
N GLU A 40 10.31 -13.32 -26.97
CA GLU A 40 11.35 -14.26 -26.52
C GLU A 40 12.41 -14.50 -27.60
N THR A 41 12.00 -14.59 -28.86
CA THR A 41 12.91 -14.72 -29.99
C THR A 41 13.80 -13.48 -30.14
N ASP A 42 13.24 -12.29 -30.08
CA ASP A 42 13.97 -11.02 -30.11
C ASP A 42 15.01 -10.91 -28.97
N LEU A 43 14.76 -11.59 -27.84
CA LEU A 43 15.66 -11.68 -26.68
C LEU A 43 16.67 -12.84 -26.79
N GLY A 44 16.87 -13.39 -27.97
CA GLY A 44 17.82 -14.48 -28.17
C GLY A 44 17.31 -15.89 -27.77
N GLY A 45 15.98 -16.04 -27.67
CA GLY A 45 15.33 -17.31 -27.32
C GLY A 45 15.16 -17.51 -25.79
N ILE A 46 15.47 -16.51 -25.00
CA ILE A 46 15.27 -16.55 -23.55
C ILE A 46 13.77 -16.74 -23.25
N LYS A 47 13.45 -17.71 -22.40
CA LYS A 47 12.08 -17.96 -21.97
C LYS A 47 11.71 -17.04 -20.82
N LEU A 48 10.65 -16.26 -21.04
CA LEU A 48 10.11 -15.34 -20.03
C LEU A 48 9.05 -16.02 -19.15
N PHE A 49 8.43 -17.08 -19.66
CA PHE A 49 7.43 -17.88 -18.94
C PHE A 49 7.79 -19.36 -18.95
N GLU A 50 7.50 -20.04 -17.85
CA GLU A 50 7.52 -21.48 -17.71
C GLU A 50 6.13 -22.05 -17.49
N LYS A 51 5.90 -23.29 -17.91
CA LYS A 51 4.61 -23.96 -17.77
C LYS A 51 4.52 -24.66 -16.41
N VAL A 52 3.50 -24.32 -15.63
CA VAL A 52 3.22 -24.94 -14.34
C VAL A 52 1.82 -25.56 -14.37
N GLY A 53 1.74 -26.85 -14.66
CA GLY A 53 0.47 -27.55 -14.84
C GLY A 53 -0.33 -27.00 -16.04
N ARG A 54 -1.52 -26.46 -15.76
CA ARG A 54 -2.39 -25.80 -16.76
C ARG A 54 -2.13 -24.31 -16.93
N ASN A 55 -1.32 -23.70 -16.05
CA ASN A 55 -1.01 -22.27 -16.03
C ASN A 55 0.44 -22.02 -16.46
N ILE A 56 0.82 -20.76 -16.48
CA ILE A 56 2.19 -20.30 -16.69
C ILE A 56 2.65 -19.48 -15.49
N ARG A 57 3.97 -19.40 -15.29
CA ARG A 57 4.62 -18.50 -14.34
C ARG A 57 5.78 -17.79 -15.02
N LEU A 58 6.14 -16.62 -14.49
CA LEU A 58 7.36 -15.94 -14.88
C LEU A 58 8.58 -16.75 -14.46
N THR A 59 9.55 -16.86 -15.36
CA THR A 59 10.92 -17.30 -15.04
C THR A 59 11.64 -16.23 -14.21
N GLU A 60 12.85 -16.48 -13.76
CA GLU A 60 13.67 -15.47 -13.10
C GLU A 60 14.02 -14.32 -14.08
N GLU A 61 14.38 -14.69 -15.31
CA GLU A 61 14.62 -13.76 -16.41
C GLU A 61 13.34 -12.97 -16.75
N GLY A 62 12.18 -13.62 -16.72
CA GLY A 62 10.87 -12.99 -16.93
C GLY A 62 10.56 -11.94 -15.87
N ARG A 63 10.86 -12.21 -14.59
CA ARG A 63 10.68 -11.23 -13.49
C ARG A 63 11.61 -10.03 -13.64
N TYR A 64 12.88 -10.29 -13.93
CA TYR A 64 13.84 -9.21 -14.20
C TYR A 64 13.38 -8.34 -15.38
N PHE A 65 12.97 -9.00 -16.48
CA PHE A 65 12.52 -8.30 -17.67
C PHE A 65 11.22 -7.52 -17.44
N GLN A 66 10.28 -8.05 -16.64
CA GLN A 66 9.05 -7.35 -16.26
C GLN A 66 9.36 -6.01 -15.58
N GLU A 67 10.25 -5.99 -14.60
CA GLU A 67 10.63 -4.77 -13.90
C GLU A 67 11.14 -3.68 -14.87
N LYS A 68 11.96 -4.08 -15.84
CA LYS A 68 12.53 -3.15 -16.83
C LYS A 68 11.50 -2.70 -17.87
N VAL A 69 10.65 -3.63 -18.32
CA VAL A 69 9.57 -3.33 -19.27
C VAL A 69 8.54 -2.38 -18.66
N ASP A 70 8.11 -2.63 -17.44
CA ASP A 70 7.13 -1.79 -16.76
C ASP A 70 7.69 -0.37 -16.59
N THR A 71 8.96 -0.21 -16.20
CA THR A 71 9.63 1.09 -16.13
C THR A 71 9.70 1.79 -17.49
N ALA A 72 10.11 1.08 -18.55
CA ALA A 72 10.25 1.64 -19.89
C ALA A 72 8.91 2.07 -20.51
N LEU A 73 7.86 1.24 -20.35
CA LEU A 73 6.50 1.56 -20.83
C LEU A 73 5.97 2.82 -20.13
N GLN A 74 6.30 3.01 -18.87
CA GLN A 74 5.91 4.17 -18.08
C GLN A 74 6.64 5.44 -18.51
N GLU A 75 7.95 5.36 -18.74
CA GLU A 75 8.72 6.49 -19.24
C GLU A 75 8.22 6.97 -20.61
N LEU A 76 7.92 6.03 -21.52
CA LEU A 76 7.38 6.37 -22.85
C LEU A 76 5.98 7.01 -22.75
N ASN A 77 5.12 6.46 -21.86
CA ASN A 77 3.80 7.02 -21.64
C ASN A 77 3.92 8.43 -21.00
N SER A 78 4.78 8.58 -20.02
CA SER A 78 5.13 9.86 -19.38
C SER A 78 5.56 10.92 -20.40
N ALA A 79 6.48 10.58 -21.30
CA ALA A 79 6.93 11.48 -22.35
C ALA A 79 5.80 11.90 -23.30
N SER A 80 4.94 10.96 -23.71
CA SER A 80 3.83 11.25 -24.64
C SER A 80 2.75 12.13 -24.02
N ILE A 81 2.55 12.07 -22.71
CA ILE A 81 1.59 12.93 -22.01
C ILE A 81 2.20 14.28 -21.67
N THR A 82 3.48 14.35 -21.31
CA THR A 82 4.18 15.63 -21.16
C THR A 82 4.06 16.46 -22.45
N LEU A 83 4.15 15.83 -23.62
CA LEU A 83 3.95 16.48 -24.92
C LEU A 83 2.48 16.92 -25.14
N ARG A 84 1.50 16.13 -24.69
CA ARG A 84 0.08 16.52 -24.76
C ARG A 84 -0.27 17.62 -23.76
N ASP A 85 0.27 17.53 -22.54
CA ASP A 85 0.02 18.49 -21.45
C ASP A 85 0.66 19.84 -21.66
N SER A 86 1.68 19.95 -22.53
CA SER A 86 2.17 21.25 -22.97
C SER A 86 1.09 22.07 -23.71
N MET A 87 0.00 21.41 -24.13
CA MET A 87 -1.13 22.01 -24.86
C MET A 87 -2.41 22.19 -24.01
N VAL A 88 -2.47 21.66 -22.76
CA VAL A 88 -3.67 21.72 -21.91
C VAL A 88 -3.34 22.30 -20.54
N SER A 89 -4.04 23.38 -20.17
CA SER A 89 -3.77 24.18 -18.94
C SER A 89 -4.44 23.68 -17.65
N ALA A 90 -5.02 22.49 -17.62
CA ALA A 90 -5.75 22.00 -16.45
C ALA A 90 -4.83 21.42 -15.37
N PRO A 91 -5.09 21.64 -14.06
CA PRO A 91 -4.33 21.02 -13.00
C PRO A 91 -4.61 19.50 -12.94
N VAL A 92 -3.55 18.71 -12.75
CA VAL A 92 -3.67 17.26 -12.50
C VAL A 92 -3.97 17.04 -11.01
N VAL A 93 -5.03 16.31 -10.70
CA VAL A 93 -5.41 15.99 -9.32
C VAL A 93 -5.05 14.55 -9.01
N ILE A 94 -4.10 14.34 -8.12
CA ILE A 94 -3.76 13.01 -7.57
C ILE A 94 -4.73 12.70 -6.43
N ARG A 95 -5.56 11.69 -6.60
CA ARG A 95 -6.54 11.22 -5.61
C ARG A 95 -5.95 10.02 -4.88
N MET A 96 -5.55 10.23 -3.64
CA MET A 96 -4.87 9.19 -2.84
C MET A 96 -5.68 8.86 -1.59
N GLY A 97 -5.94 7.57 -1.39
CA GLY A 97 -6.47 7.02 -0.16
C GLY A 97 -5.36 6.64 0.82
N ILE A 98 -5.62 6.80 2.10
CA ILE A 98 -4.68 6.45 3.16
C ILE A 98 -5.47 5.83 4.31
N VAL A 99 -5.07 4.64 4.73
CA VAL A 99 -5.67 4.03 5.93
C VAL A 99 -5.37 4.89 7.16
N SER A 100 -6.33 4.97 8.06
CA SER A 100 -6.25 5.84 9.24
C SER A 100 -4.94 5.69 10.02
N GLY A 101 -4.36 6.83 10.39
CA GLY A 101 -3.11 6.88 11.14
C GLY A 101 -1.83 6.68 10.31
N THR A 102 -1.92 6.53 8.99
CA THR A 102 -0.74 6.28 8.14
C THR A 102 -0.12 7.56 7.56
N LEU A 103 -0.81 8.70 7.61
CA LEU A 103 -0.26 9.98 7.14
C LEU A 103 0.83 10.49 8.11
N GLY A 104 1.94 9.78 8.16
CA GLY A 104 3.13 10.16 8.91
C GLY A 104 3.96 11.22 8.19
N GLY A 105 4.97 11.75 8.90
CA GLY A 105 5.85 12.80 8.40
C GLY A 105 6.49 12.49 7.06
N LEU A 106 6.82 11.22 6.80
CA LEU A 106 7.46 10.80 5.54
C LEU A 106 6.54 10.98 4.32
N ILE A 107 5.27 10.56 4.41
CA ILE A 107 4.31 10.72 3.30
C ILE A 107 4.02 12.21 3.06
N ALA A 108 3.79 12.97 4.13
CA ALA A 108 3.55 14.41 4.04
C ALA A 108 4.76 15.15 3.41
N GLN A 109 5.98 14.75 3.76
CA GLN A 109 7.20 15.27 3.15
C GLN A 109 7.24 14.97 1.66
N GLN A 110 6.92 13.74 1.23
CA GLN A 110 6.91 13.38 -0.19
C GLN A 110 5.87 14.16 -1.00
N VAL A 111 4.68 14.39 -0.43
CA VAL A 111 3.67 15.27 -1.03
C VAL A 111 4.22 16.69 -1.22
N ARG A 112 4.83 17.27 -0.17
CA ARG A 112 5.43 18.61 -0.24
C ARG A 112 6.50 18.73 -1.32
N GLU A 113 7.43 17.76 -1.35
CA GLU A 113 8.53 17.78 -2.30
C GLU A 113 8.05 17.55 -3.74
N TYR A 114 7.02 16.72 -3.91
CA TYR A 114 6.42 16.48 -5.22
C TYR A 114 5.69 17.71 -5.77
N LEU A 115 4.92 18.40 -4.92
CA LEU A 115 4.26 19.66 -5.28
C LEU A 115 5.27 20.75 -5.69
N ALA A 116 6.41 20.84 -5.00
CA ALA A 116 7.46 21.80 -5.35
C ALA A 116 8.06 21.56 -6.74
N GLN A 117 8.14 20.29 -7.18
CA GLN A 117 8.67 19.90 -8.49
C GLN A 117 7.59 19.89 -9.60
N ASN A 118 6.30 19.83 -9.22
CA ASN A 118 5.17 19.71 -10.12
C ASN A 118 4.08 20.76 -9.80
N PRO A 119 4.24 22.03 -10.16
CA PRO A 119 3.37 23.13 -9.74
C PRO A 119 1.91 22.99 -10.18
N ARG A 120 1.64 22.19 -11.22
CA ARG A 120 0.28 21.91 -11.70
C ARG A 120 -0.42 20.75 -11.00
N VAL A 121 0.30 20.00 -10.16
CA VAL A 121 -0.28 18.90 -9.41
C VAL A 121 -1.01 19.42 -8.17
N ARG A 122 -2.13 18.80 -7.86
CA ARG A 122 -2.88 18.96 -6.62
C ARG A 122 -3.14 17.59 -6.03
N PHE A 123 -3.21 17.49 -4.71
CA PHE A 123 -3.59 16.25 -4.02
C PHE A 123 -5.00 16.37 -3.45
N ARG A 124 -5.75 15.28 -3.54
CA ARG A 124 -6.95 15.03 -2.76
C ARG A 124 -6.71 13.78 -1.94
N LEU A 125 -6.61 13.93 -0.63
CA LEU A 125 -6.37 12.84 0.31
C LEU A 125 -7.70 12.42 0.94
N THR A 126 -7.91 11.11 1.03
CA THR A 126 -9.08 10.50 1.68
C THR A 126 -8.57 9.52 2.73
N GLU A 127 -9.01 9.68 3.96
CA GLU A 127 -8.70 8.76 5.05
C GLU A 127 -9.92 7.89 5.34
N SER A 128 -9.74 6.58 5.32
CA SER A 128 -10.80 5.61 5.58
C SER A 128 -10.24 4.22 5.90
N SER A 129 -11.11 3.21 6.05
CA SER A 129 -10.73 1.80 6.20
C SER A 129 -10.08 1.25 4.92
N ALA A 130 -9.27 0.20 5.06
CA ALA A 130 -8.61 -0.45 3.92
C ALA A 130 -9.63 -0.96 2.88
N GLU A 131 -10.74 -1.54 3.32
CA GLU A 131 -11.80 -2.07 2.46
C GLU A 131 -12.45 -0.96 1.64
N GLU A 132 -12.88 0.12 2.28
CA GLU A 132 -13.50 1.27 1.59
C GLU A 132 -12.52 1.92 0.61
N LEU A 133 -11.24 2.07 0.98
CA LEU A 133 -10.23 2.63 0.09
C LEU A 133 -10.00 1.75 -1.14
N MET A 134 -9.94 0.43 -0.97
CA MET A 134 -9.82 -0.50 -2.09
C MET A 134 -11.03 -0.44 -3.02
N ASP A 135 -12.24 -0.31 -2.47
CA ASP A 135 -13.46 -0.12 -3.26
C ASP A 135 -13.44 1.18 -4.04
N LEU A 136 -12.98 2.27 -3.44
CA LEU A 136 -12.83 3.56 -4.12
C LEU A 136 -11.78 3.50 -5.25
N VAL A 137 -10.72 2.72 -5.09
CA VAL A 137 -9.74 2.47 -6.17
C VAL A 137 -10.38 1.64 -7.29
N ARG A 138 -11.15 0.58 -6.98
CA ARG A 138 -11.89 -0.22 -7.99
C ARG A 138 -12.89 0.61 -8.77
N GLN A 139 -13.56 1.55 -8.10
CA GLN A 139 -14.53 2.48 -8.71
C GLN A 139 -13.87 3.66 -9.43
N GLU A 140 -12.54 3.70 -9.52
CA GLU A 140 -11.74 4.79 -10.10
C GLU A 140 -11.97 6.17 -9.45
N LYS A 141 -12.52 6.19 -8.24
CA LYS A 141 -12.67 7.41 -7.43
C LYS A 141 -11.35 7.83 -6.77
N LEU A 142 -10.45 6.87 -6.54
CA LEU A 142 -9.07 7.08 -6.16
C LEU A 142 -8.14 6.56 -7.26
N ASP A 143 -6.97 7.16 -7.37
CA ASP A 143 -5.92 6.71 -8.29
C ASP A 143 -5.03 5.67 -7.64
N MET A 144 -4.85 5.76 -6.32
CA MET A 144 -4.07 4.85 -5.49
C MET A 144 -4.56 4.88 -4.05
N ALA A 145 -4.23 3.83 -3.28
CA ALA A 145 -4.40 3.86 -1.83
C ALA A 145 -3.24 3.17 -1.10
N ILE A 146 -2.95 3.63 0.10
CA ILE A 146 -2.04 2.96 1.05
C ILE A 146 -2.92 2.23 2.05
N VAL A 147 -2.79 0.90 2.10
CA VAL A 147 -3.66 0.02 2.87
C VAL A 147 -2.85 -1.04 3.62
N ASP A 148 -3.39 -1.52 4.72
CA ASP A 148 -2.85 -2.55 5.58
C ASP A 148 -3.76 -3.80 5.55
N THR A 149 -3.92 -4.39 4.38
CA THR A 149 -4.82 -5.53 4.20
C THR A 149 -4.08 -6.85 4.04
N THR A 150 -4.69 -7.93 4.55
CA THR A 150 -4.34 -9.33 4.21
C THR A 150 -5.10 -9.82 3.00
N ASN A 151 -6.27 -9.25 2.73
CA ASN A 151 -7.12 -9.59 1.59
C ASN A 151 -6.62 -8.89 0.33
N ARG A 152 -5.84 -9.60 -0.50
CA ARG A 152 -5.31 -9.09 -1.77
C ARG A 152 -6.15 -9.59 -2.93
N ASP A 153 -7.10 -8.78 -3.30
CA ASP A 153 -7.92 -8.99 -4.48
C ASP A 153 -7.09 -8.92 -5.78
N ARG A 154 -7.38 -9.81 -6.73
CA ARG A 154 -6.69 -9.86 -8.03
C ARG A 154 -7.05 -8.71 -8.97
N SER A 155 -8.08 -7.91 -8.65
CA SER A 155 -8.44 -6.72 -9.43
C SER A 155 -7.52 -5.53 -9.14
N LEU A 156 -6.76 -5.58 -8.05
CA LEU A 156 -5.84 -4.53 -7.63
C LEU A 156 -4.39 -5.04 -7.66
N HIS A 157 -3.49 -4.14 -8.02
CA HIS A 157 -2.06 -4.39 -7.92
C HIS A 157 -1.53 -3.89 -6.59
N PHE A 158 -0.89 -4.78 -5.81
CA PHE A 158 -0.35 -4.48 -4.49
C PHE A 158 1.17 -4.44 -4.52
N ARG A 159 1.74 -3.33 -4.06
CA ARG A 159 3.18 -3.17 -3.86
C ARG A 159 3.45 -3.02 -2.37
N LYS A 160 4.13 -3.99 -1.75
CA LYS A 160 4.53 -3.87 -0.34
C LYS A 160 5.42 -2.65 -0.16
N LEU A 161 5.07 -1.80 0.79
CA LEU A 161 5.84 -0.63 1.17
C LEU A 161 6.83 -1.00 2.28
N TYR A 162 6.33 -1.26 3.47
CA TYR A 162 7.11 -1.65 4.65
C TYR A 162 6.26 -2.46 5.63
N GLN A 163 6.89 -2.95 6.67
CA GLN A 163 6.23 -3.56 7.81
C GLN A 163 6.27 -2.58 8.96
N ARG A 164 5.10 -2.19 9.46
CA ARG A 164 5.02 -1.25 10.57
C ARG A 164 4.95 -1.99 11.90
N ASP A 165 5.61 -1.41 12.88
CA ASP A 165 5.62 -1.84 14.25
C ASP A 165 4.55 -1.11 15.06
N PHE A 166 4.28 -1.61 16.24
CA PHE A 166 3.28 -1.08 17.15
C PHE A 166 3.89 -0.74 18.49
N SER A 167 3.27 0.22 19.16
CA SER A 167 3.56 0.57 20.54
C SER A 167 2.28 0.60 21.36
N VAL A 168 2.45 0.49 22.66
CA VAL A 168 1.40 0.70 23.64
C VAL A 168 1.51 2.12 24.14
N ALA A 169 0.48 2.93 23.91
CA ALA A 169 0.35 4.23 24.55
C ALA A 169 -0.16 4.05 25.98
N LEU A 170 0.48 4.68 26.91
CA LEU A 170 0.24 4.59 28.35
C LEU A 170 0.24 5.98 28.97
N ASN A 171 -0.59 6.22 29.98
CA ASN A 171 -0.38 7.39 30.81
C ASN A 171 1.01 7.32 31.46
N ALA A 172 1.72 8.42 31.56
CA ALA A 172 3.10 8.47 32.06
C ALA A 172 3.28 7.91 33.49
N THR A 173 2.20 7.86 34.27
CA THR A 173 2.19 7.32 35.64
C THR A 173 1.94 5.81 35.69
N HIS A 174 1.59 5.19 34.57
CA HIS A 174 1.24 3.78 34.51
C HIS A 174 2.44 2.86 34.79
N ALA A 175 2.23 1.77 35.53
CA ALA A 175 3.31 0.85 35.95
C ALA A 175 4.08 0.22 34.78
N LEU A 176 3.44 -0.05 33.65
CA LEU A 176 4.04 -0.64 32.46
C LEU A 176 5.01 0.28 31.72
N THR A 177 5.07 1.57 32.03
CA THR A 177 6.02 2.52 31.42
C THR A 177 7.49 2.21 31.72
N LYS A 178 7.74 1.37 32.75
CA LYS A 178 9.09 0.95 33.16
C LYS A 178 9.63 -0.22 32.31
N ALA A 179 8.82 -0.80 31.45
CA ALA A 179 9.24 -1.91 30.59
C ALA A 179 9.94 -1.38 29.34
N ASP A 180 11.03 -2.02 28.92
CA ASP A 180 11.71 -1.73 27.66
C ASP A 180 10.85 -2.10 26.44
N ALA A 181 9.99 -3.11 26.58
CA ALA A 181 9.01 -3.55 25.59
C ALA A 181 7.95 -4.42 26.24
N LEU A 182 6.75 -4.47 25.63
CA LEU A 182 5.62 -5.26 26.09
C LEU A 182 5.28 -6.37 25.10
N THR A 183 4.53 -7.37 25.58
CA THR A 183 3.90 -8.41 24.73
C THR A 183 2.38 -8.32 24.87
N PRO A 184 1.61 -8.80 23.89
CA PRO A 184 0.14 -8.77 23.97
C PRO A 184 -0.40 -9.42 25.26
N GLN A 185 0.24 -10.50 25.73
CA GLN A 185 -0.17 -11.22 26.94
C GLN A 185 -0.10 -10.36 28.21
N GLN A 186 0.85 -9.43 28.28
CA GLN A 186 1.00 -8.52 29.43
C GLN A 186 -0.11 -7.45 29.48
N LEU A 187 -0.85 -7.26 28.38
CA LEU A 187 -1.92 -6.26 28.29
C LEU A 187 -3.28 -6.79 28.74
N THR A 188 -3.45 -8.11 28.85
CA THR A 188 -4.75 -8.78 29.04
C THR A 188 -5.49 -8.40 30.33
N GLN A 189 -4.81 -7.84 31.32
CA GLN A 189 -5.39 -7.46 32.59
C GLN A 189 -5.60 -5.94 32.79
N THR A 190 -5.21 -5.15 31.79
CA THR A 190 -5.27 -3.69 31.86
C THR A 190 -6.47 -3.18 31.06
N PRO A 191 -7.20 -2.14 31.53
CA PRO A 191 -8.25 -1.52 30.74
C PRO A 191 -7.75 -1.06 29.37
N GLN A 192 -8.50 -1.36 28.30
CA GLN A 192 -8.12 -1.12 26.92
C GLN A 192 -8.99 -0.03 26.28
N VAL A 193 -8.36 0.97 25.71
CA VAL A 193 -8.98 1.84 24.73
C VAL A 193 -8.60 1.30 23.34
N VAL A 194 -9.56 0.80 22.60
CA VAL A 194 -9.31 0.20 21.28
C VAL A 194 -9.40 1.26 20.21
N PHE A 195 -8.32 1.43 19.46
CA PHE A 195 -8.30 2.18 18.22
C PHE A 195 -8.66 1.24 17.07
N ASN A 196 -9.92 1.32 16.64
CA ASN A 196 -10.44 0.47 15.56
C ASN A 196 -10.29 1.21 14.23
N TYR A 197 -9.16 1.01 13.56
CA TYR A 197 -8.86 1.57 12.25
C TYR A 197 -9.04 0.54 11.11
N ASP A 198 -9.01 -0.75 11.43
CA ASP A 198 -9.31 -1.86 10.52
C ASP A 198 -9.89 -3.04 11.31
N MET A 199 -11.05 -3.52 10.87
CA MET A 199 -11.77 -4.62 11.54
C MET A 199 -11.05 -5.97 11.43
N GLU A 200 -10.22 -6.19 10.39
CA GLU A 200 -9.62 -7.51 10.15
C GLU A 200 -8.35 -7.80 10.98
N GLN A 201 -7.66 -6.76 11.50
CA GLN A 201 -6.40 -6.92 12.24
C GLN A 201 -6.30 -6.01 13.48
N SER A 202 -7.44 -5.62 14.02
CA SER A 202 -7.49 -4.76 15.21
C SER A 202 -7.07 -5.54 16.47
N PHE A 203 -6.61 -4.80 17.47
CA PHE A 203 -6.40 -5.35 18.80
C PHE A 203 -7.70 -5.99 19.36
N GLU A 204 -8.87 -5.46 18.99
CA GLU A 204 -10.17 -5.99 19.34
C GLU A 204 -10.37 -7.43 18.83
N GLN A 205 -10.00 -7.71 17.58
CA GLN A 205 -10.07 -9.06 17.01
C GLN A 205 -9.11 -10.03 17.73
N TRP A 206 -7.90 -9.58 18.06
CA TRP A 206 -6.98 -10.38 18.86
C TRP A 206 -7.51 -10.62 20.28
N ALA A 207 -8.14 -9.62 20.89
CA ALA A 207 -8.71 -9.71 22.22
C ALA A 207 -9.92 -10.68 22.28
N SER A 208 -10.65 -10.82 21.16
CA SER A 208 -11.85 -11.64 21.09
C SER A 208 -11.60 -13.09 21.54
N GLY A 209 -12.44 -13.57 22.49
CA GLY A 209 -12.27 -14.87 23.10
C GLY A 209 -11.10 -14.98 24.11
N THR A 210 -10.42 -13.89 24.40
CA THR A 210 -9.37 -13.83 25.44
C THR A 210 -9.83 -13.00 26.65
N PRO A 211 -9.14 -13.09 27.80
CA PRO A 211 -9.45 -12.23 28.96
C PRO A 211 -9.29 -10.71 28.66
N ALA A 212 -8.60 -10.34 27.59
CA ALA A 212 -8.47 -8.95 27.18
C ALA A 212 -9.78 -8.35 26.65
N GLU A 213 -10.69 -9.18 26.11
CA GLU A 213 -12.00 -8.72 25.62
C GLU A 213 -12.82 -8.05 26.71
N GLU A 214 -12.83 -8.62 27.92
CA GLU A 214 -13.54 -8.09 29.09
C GLU A 214 -12.89 -6.77 29.60
N LYS A 215 -11.70 -6.44 29.15
CA LYS A 215 -10.98 -5.22 29.53
C LYS A 215 -11.16 -4.08 28.55
N ILE A 216 -11.85 -4.27 27.45
CA ILE A 216 -12.16 -3.20 26.50
C ILE A 216 -13.18 -2.28 27.14
N VAL A 217 -12.74 -1.07 27.47
CA VAL A 217 -13.59 -0.04 28.12
C VAL A 217 -14.09 1.01 27.14
N CYS A 218 -13.42 1.19 26.02
CA CYS A 218 -13.80 2.15 24.97
C CYS A 218 -13.27 1.73 23.63
N THR A 219 -14.04 1.95 22.55
CA THR A 219 -13.61 1.79 21.16
C THR A 219 -13.78 3.13 20.45
N VAL A 220 -12.74 3.56 19.72
CA VAL A 220 -12.72 4.81 18.95
C VAL A 220 -12.17 4.57 17.55
N ASN A 221 -12.54 5.42 16.61
CA ASN A 221 -12.13 5.31 15.20
C ASN A 221 -11.02 6.29 14.79
N THR A 222 -10.50 7.10 15.70
CA THR A 222 -9.37 7.99 15.44
C THR A 222 -8.27 7.81 16.46
N ALA A 223 -7.02 7.87 16.01
CA ALA A 223 -5.86 7.79 16.89
C ALA A 223 -5.84 8.95 17.91
N GLN A 224 -6.29 10.14 17.50
CA GLN A 224 -6.35 11.30 18.37
C GLN A 224 -7.26 11.05 19.58
N ALA A 225 -8.48 10.56 19.34
CA ALA A 225 -9.42 10.25 20.43
C ALA A 225 -8.87 9.15 21.35
N ALA A 226 -8.20 8.12 20.78
CA ALA A 226 -7.55 7.10 21.59
C ALA A 226 -6.49 7.69 22.52
N LEU A 227 -5.61 8.54 21.98
CA LEU A 227 -4.53 9.15 22.76
C LEU A 227 -5.05 10.09 23.87
N GLU A 228 -6.10 10.88 23.61
CA GLU A 228 -6.74 11.74 24.60
C GLU A 228 -7.36 10.93 25.76
N LEU A 229 -7.98 9.78 25.47
CA LEU A 229 -8.52 8.88 26.50
C LEU A 229 -7.40 8.23 27.31
N VAL A 230 -6.29 7.84 26.68
CA VAL A 230 -5.11 7.30 27.39
C VAL A 230 -4.47 8.39 28.27
N GLU A 231 -4.36 9.63 27.79
CA GLU A 231 -3.85 10.74 28.58
C GLU A 231 -4.73 11.01 29.81
N ALA A 232 -6.05 10.84 29.68
CA ALA A 232 -7.00 10.93 30.77
C ALA A 232 -7.03 9.69 31.70
N ASP A 233 -6.11 8.73 31.54
CA ASP A 233 -5.97 7.49 32.32
C ASP A 233 -7.21 6.58 32.27
N VAL A 234 -7.97 6.59 31.16
CA VAL A 234 -9.10 5.69 30.94
C VAL A 234 -8.65 4.25 30.70
N GLY A 235 -7.48 4.07 30.08
CA GLY A 235 -6.89 2.77 29.80
C GLY A 235 -5.62 2.91 28.94
N ILE A 236 -5.13 1.80 28.43
CA ILE A 236 -3.98 1.78 27.50
C ILE A 236 -4.48 1.59 26.06
N CYS A 237 -3.68 1.96 25.06
CA CYS A 237 -4.03 1.77 23.66
C CYS A 237 -2.86 1.18 22.87
N VAL A 238 -3.13 0.11 22.12
CA VAL A 238 -2.21 -0.42 21.10
C VAL A 238 -2.43 0.35 19.80
N LEU A 239 -1.37 0.93 19.25
CA LEU A 239 -1.45 1.69 18.00
C LEU A 239 -0.19 1.56 17.16
N PRO A 240 -0.31 1.71 15.82
CA PRO A 240 0.86 1.75 14.94
C PRO A 240 1.81 2.89 15.31
N ASN A 241 3.12 2.68 15.14
CA ASN A 241 4.12 3.72 15.42
C ASN A 241 3.91 5.00 14.59
N ASP A 242 3.28 4.89 13.43
CA ASP A 242 2.90 6.04 12.58
C ASP A 242 1.91 6.99 13.28
N CYS A 243 1.13 6.48 14.24
CA CYS A 243 0.16 7.24 15.02
C CYS A 243 0.76 7.93 16.26
N ILE A 244 2.02 7.65 16.61
CA ILE A 244 2.68 8.25 17.78
C ILE A 244 2.73 9.77 17.63
N ARG A 245 2.27 10.47 18.64
CA ARG A 245 2.33 11.94 18.74
C ARG A 245 2.90 12.32 20.09
N PRO A 246 3.83 13.29 20.16
CA PRO A 246 4.33 13.81 21.43
C PRO A 246 3.18 14.43 22.23
N MET A 247 2.89 13.87 23.40
CA MET A 247 1.92 14.43 24.37
C MET A 247 2.54 14.40 25.77
N PRO A 248 2.33 15.44 26.61
CA PRO A 248 3.09 15.60 27.86
C PRO A 248 2.97 14.44 28.84
N ASN A 249 1.78 13.85 28.93
CA ASN A 249 1.45 12.81 29.91
C ASN A 249 1.38 11.41 29.30
N LEU A 250 1.90 11.21 28.09
CA LEU A 250 1.94 9.92 27.43
C LEU A 250 3.36 9.35 27.36
N CYS A 251 3.42 8.03 27.53
CA CYS A 251 4.59 7.20 27.28
C CYS A 251 4.23 6.15 26.24
N TYR A 252 5.15 5.83 25.36
CA TYR A 252 4.98 4.81 24.33
C TYR A 252 6.01 3.70 24.53
N VAL A 253 5.52 2.50 24.77
CA VAL A 253 6.37 1.31 24.97
C VAL A 253 6.21 0.37 23.78
N PRO A 254 7.30 -0.05 23.11
CA PRO A 254 7.24 -0.95 21.96
C PRO A 254 6.48 -2.25 22.27
N LEU A 255 5.64 -2.70 21.34
CA LEU A 255 4.92 -3.98 21.42
C LEU A 255 5.65 -5.03 20.57
N LYS A 256 6.16 -6.07 21.22
CA LYS A 256 6.85 -7.19 20.55
C LYS A 256 5.85 -8.15 19.90
N ASN A 257 6.32 -8.80 18.81
CA ASN A 257 5.56 -9.83 18.10
C ASN A 257 4.21 -9.36 17.53
N TRP A 258 4.11 -8.07 17.23
CA TRP A 258 2.96 -7.46 16.62
C TRP A 258 3.38 -6.57 15.45
N HIS A 259 3.15 -7.04 14.24
CA HIS A 259 3.59 -6.35 13.02
C HIS A 259 2.50 -6.42 11.95
N GLN A 260 2.43 -5.39 11.14
CA GLN A 260 1.48 -5.30 10.04
C GLN A 260 2.14 -4.76 8.78
N ALA A 261 1.92 -5.42 7.65
CA ALA A 261 2.48 -4.97 6.39
C ALA A 261 1.60 -3.90 5.74
N LEU A 262 2.21 -2.81 5.30
CA LEU A 262 1.57 -1.76 4.52
C LEU A 262 1.81 -1.98 3.03
N TYR A 263 0.77 -1.78 2.25
CA TYR A 263 0.79 -1.92 0.79
C TYR A 263 0.28 -0.65 0.12
N MET A 264 0.86 -0.31 -1.03
CA MET A 264 0.21 0.57 -1.98
C MET A 264 -0.60 -0.28 -2.94
N CYS A 265 -1.87 0.05 -3.12
CA CYS A 265 -2.71 -0.56 -4.14
C CYS A 265 -3.13 0.45 -5.21
N ILE A 266 -3.17 -0.02 -6.44
CA ILE A 266 -3.65 0.69 -7.62
C ILE A 266 -4.54 -0.24 -8.42
N LEU A 267 -5.43 0.31 -9.25
CA LEU A 267 -6.23 -0.50 -10.16
C LEU A 267 -5.30 -1.17 -11.18
N TYR A 268 -5.47 -2.48 -11.34
CA TYR A 268 -4.56 -3.33 -12.06
C TYR A 268 -4.36 -2.94 -13.54
N ASP A 269 -5.43 -2.62 -14.25
CA ASP A 269 -5.40 -2.32 -15.69
C ASP A 269 -5.43 -0.81 -16.01
N LYS A 270 -5.35 0.03 -14.98
CA LYS A 270 -5.44 1.48 -15.18
C LYS A 270 -4.07 2.07 -15.50
N TRP A 271 -3.99 2.69 -16.67
CA TRP A 271 -2.89 3.59 -16.98
C TRP A 271 -3.07 4.88 -16.17
N LEU A 272 -2.24 5.05 -15.18
CA LEU A 272 -2.21 6.29 -14.41
C LEU A 272 -1.54 7.39 -15.23
N GLU A 273 -2.05 8.62 -15.14
CA GLU A 273 -1.38 9.78 -15.74
C GLU A 273 0.04 9.92 -15.19
N PRO A 274 1.02 10.43 -15.99
CA PRO A 274 2.42 10.50 -15.57
C PRO A 274 2.67 11.16 -14.23
N PRO A 275 2.02 12.28 -13.89
CA PRO A 275 2.22 12.86 -12.57
C PRO A 275 1.73 11.94 -11.45
N VAL A 276 0.65 11.19 -11.66
CA VAL A 276 0.15 10.23 -10.68
C VAL A 276 1.15 9.09 -10.54
N TRP A 277 1.57 8.53 -11.68
CA TRP A 277 2.55 7.43 -11.68
C TRP A 277 3.89 7.85 -11.11
N GLY A 278 4.41 9.00 -11.52
CA GLY A 278 5.67 9.55 -10.99
C GLY A 278 5.65 9.69 -9.47
N PHE A 279 4.51 10.06 -8.91
CA PHE A 279 4.34 10.11 -7.46
C PHE A 279 4.32 8.69 -6.84
N VAL A 280 3.62 7.72 -7.45
CA VAL A 280 3.60 6.31 -7.01
C VAL A 280 5.03 5.75 -6.91
N GLU A 281 5.82 5.85 -8.00
CA GLU A 281 7.18 5.33 -8.04
C GLU A 281 8.09 6.00 -7.01
N ARG A 282 8.01 7.33 -6.92
CA ARG A 282 8.77 8.09 -5.93
C ARG A 282 8.43 7.63 -4.51
N LEU A 283 7.15 7.53 -4.18
CA LEU A 283 6.69 7.19 -2.85
C LEU A 283 7.13 5.77 -2.46
N VAL A 284 6.97 4.79 -3.36
CA VAL A 284 7.43 3.42 -3.13
C VAL A 284 8.93 3.36 -2.91
N LYS A 285 9.71 4.07 -3.75
CA LYS A 285 11.18 4.09 -3.64
C LYS A 285 11.63 4.67 -2.29
N VAL A 286 11.10 5.83 -1.93
CA VAL A 286 11.52 6.54 -0.70
C VAL A 286 11.11 5.79 0.54
N ILE A 287 9.87 5.27 0.59
CA ILE A 287 9.39 4.52 1.77
C ILE A 287 10.21 3.24 1.96
N ARG A 288 10.48 2.49 0.87
CA ARG A 288 11.30 1.27 0.97
C ARG A 288 12.72 1.57 1.45
N SER A 289 13.34 2.63 0.93
CA SER A 289 14.69 3.01 1.35
C SER A 289 14.75 3.41 2.83
N ALA A 290 13.73 4.10 3.33
CA ALA A 290 13.66 4.54 4.73
C ALA A 290 13.39 3.41 5.74
N HIS A 291 12.96 2.22 5.29
CA HIS A 291 12.64 1.08 6.14
C HIS A 291 13.51 -0.16 5.83
N GLN A 292 14.61 0.00 5.08
CA GLN A 292 15.63 -1.03 4.84
C GLN A 292 16.84 -0.90 5.79
N GLU A 293 16.86 0.14 6.63
CA GLU A 293 17.78 0.34 7.75
C GLU A 293 17.11 -0.16 9.06
#